data_0d3eca32687ad132a99b9a1564ad8460
#
_entry.id   0d3eca32687ad132a99b9a1564ad8460
#
_cell.length_a   1.000
_cell.length_b   1.000
_cell.length_c   1.000
_cell.angle_alpha   90.00
_cell.angle_beta   90.00
_cell.angle_gamma   90.00
#
_symmetry.space_group_name_H-M   'P 1'
#
loop_
_entity.id
_entity.type
_entity.pdbx_description
1 polymer ?
#
loop_
_entity_poly.entity_id
_entity_poly.type
_entity_poly.pdbx_seq_one_letter_code
_entity_poly.pdbx_strand_id
1 'polypeptide(L)'
;MARDSALNVSVGIIAAVMICVAASQASDVFAPFALALFIIALVWPLQSWLQARMPALLALAITMTVTVAVCIAFASLVAWAFGRVGVSLLADTARYQALYQRAIDWLEDRGISVAGLWSEHFNVGWLVHWAGQITGRVNTTLSFWLIALLYVILGLMEVDDLRRRAQAYLRPETARILLQGSAATAVKIRKYMEVRTLMSVATGVLVGLFAWVAGLHFALEWGVIAFALNYIPFIGPFVATLFPTLVAMTQFESWEAAVGVFVCLNIIQFVVGSYIEPRVSGAMLAMSPTVVLLAVFLWTYLWGLFGAFIGVPIVIAIVTFCAHHPSSRWIADLLGGPVEKNDLARA
;
A
#
# COMPACT_ATOMS: atom_id res chain seq x y z
N MET A 1 -0.21 -28.07 -32.61
CA MET A 1 -1.15 -27.21 -31.85
C MET A 1 -1.06 -27.36 -30.31
N ALA A 2 -1.27 -28.56 -29.69
CA ALA A 2 -1.16 -28.68 -28.21
C ALA A 2 0.27 -28.49 -27.68
N ARG A 3 1.30 -28.94 -28.44
CA ARG A 3 2.70 -28.83 -28.07
C ARG A 3 3.22 -27.38 -28.14
N ASP A 4 2.77 -26.64 -29.15
CA ASP A 4 3.10 -25.22 -29.32
C ASP A 4 2.43 -24.34 -28.26
N SER A 5 1.21 -24.69 -27.84
CA SER A 5 0.49 -24.03 -26.74
C SER A 5 1.22 -24.25 -25.40
N ALA A 6 1.67 -25.47 -25.11
CA ALA A 6 2.42 -25.77 -23.90
C ALA A 6 3.79 -25.04 -23.87
N LEU A 7 4.48 -24.98 -25.02
CA LEU A 7 5.74 -24.26 -25.14
C LEU A 7 5.54 -22.76 -24.89
N ASN A 8 4.51 -22.15 -25.48
CA ASN A 8 4.21 -20.73 -25.30
C ASN A 8 3.86 -20.40 -23.84
N VAL A 9 3.12 -21.27 -23.16
CA VAL A 9 2.81 -21.11 -21.72
C VAL A 9 4.10 -21.19 -20.88
N SER A 10 4.95 -22.20 -21.15
CA SER A 10 6.22 -22.36 -20.43
C SER A 10 7.15 -21.17 -20.63
N VAL A 11 7.28 -20.69 -21.87
CA VAL A 11 8.08 -19.48 -22.19
C VAL A 11 7.49 -18.24 -21.50
N GLY A 12 6.16 -18.10 -21.44
CA GLY A 12 5.48 -17.02 -20.72
C GLY A 12 5.77 -17.04 -19.22
N ILE A 13 5.73 -18.22 -18.59
CA ILE A 13 6.05 -18.39 -17.17
C ILE A 13 7.52 -18.04 -16.91
N ILE A 14 8.45 -18.56 -17.72
CA ILE A 14 9.88 -18.26 -17.59
C ILE A 14 10.12 -16.75 -17.75
N ALA A 15 9.52 -16.11 -18.72
CA ALA A 15 9.63 -14.67 -18.92
C ALA A 15 9.09 -13.88 -17.71
N ALA A 16 7.94 -14.27 -17.16
CA ALA A 16 7.38 -13.65 -15.95
C ALA A 16 8.32 -13.79 -14.74
N VAL A 17 8.87 -14.99 -14.52
CA VAL A 17 9.83 -15.23 -13.44
C VAL A 17 11.10 -14.40 -13.65
N MET A 18 11.65 -14.36 -14.86
CA MET A 18 12.83 -13.56 -15.19
C MET A 18 12.59 -12.06 -14.98
N ILE A 19 11.41 -11.56 -15.33
CA ILE A 19 11.02 -10.16 -15.06
C ILE A 19 10.95 -9.90 -13.54
N CYS A 20 10.36 -10.80 -12.76
CA CYS A 20 10.32 -10.67 -11.31
C CYS A 20 11.73 -10.69 -10.69
N VAL A 21 12.61 -11.58 -11.15
CA VAL A 21 14.01 -11.63 -10.69
C VAL A 21 14.75 -10.36 -11.06
N ALA A 22 14.62 -9.88 -12.28
CA ALA A 22 15.24 -8.62 -12.74
C ALA A 22 14.70 -7.43 -11.93
N ALA A 23 13.39 -7.36 -11.68
CA ALA A 23 12.76 -6.32 -10.87
C ALA A 23 13.23 -6.34 -9.40
N SER A 24 13.50 -7.53 -8.85
CA SER A 24 14.07 -7.69 -7.50
C SER A 24 15.53 -7.27 -7.45
N GLN A 25 16.35 -7.71 -8.39
CA GLN A 25 17.79 -7.41 -8.42
C GLN A 25 18.09 -5.93 -8.72
N ALA A 26 17.24 -5.29 -9.51
CA ALA A 26 17.35 -3.87 -9.83
C ALA A 26 16.28 -3.02 -9.10
N SER A 27 15.94 -3.40 -7.88
CA SER A 27 14.95 -2.71 -7.03
C SER A 27 15.24 -1.23 -6.87
N ASP A 28 16.52 -0.84 -6.76
CA ASP A 28 16.95 0.54 -6.59
C ASP A 28 16.67 1.45 -7.80
N VAL A 29 16.35 0.85 -8.95
CA VAL A 29 15.96 1.57 -10.17
C VAL A 29 14.47 1.42 -10.45
N PHE A 30 13.96 0.19 -10.41
CA PHE A 30 12.57 -0.08 -10.81
C PHE A 30 11.54 0.36 -9.77
N ALA A 31 11.84 0.26 -8.48
CA ALA A 31 10.90 0.68 -7.44
C ALA A 31 10.67 2.20 -7.44
N PRO A 32 11.72 3.09 -7.45
CA PRO A 32 11.50 4.52 -7.56
C PRO A 32 10.89 4.92 -8.91
N PHE A 33 11.19 4.21 -10.01
CA PHE A 33 10.56 4.44 -11.31
C PHE A 33 9.06 4.13 -11.29
N ALA A 34 8.65 2.98 -10.75
CA ALA A 34 7.24 2.63 -10.63
C ALA A 34 6.48 3.60 -9.71
N LEU A 35 7.10 4.02 -8.59
CA LEU A 35 6.55 5.06 -7.72
C LEU A 35 6.40 6.40 -8.46
N ALA A 36 7.38 6.76 -9.29
CA ALA A 36 7.29 7.98 -10.08
C ALA A 36 6.13 7.95 -11.09
N LEU A 37 5.94 6.84 -11.81
CA LEU A 37 4.79 6.69 -12.70
C LEU A 37 3.46 6.80 -11.96
N PHE A 38 3.39 6.21 -10.76
CA PHE A 38 2.23 6.34 -9.88
C PHE A 38 1.98 7.80 -9.47
N ILE A 39 3.01 8.51 -9.01
CA ILE A 39 2.92 9.94 -8.63
C ILE A 39 2.51 10.78 -9.85
N ILE A 40 3.12 10.58 -11.02
CA ILE A 40 2.76 11.28 -12.26
C ILE A 40 1.27 11.07 -12.58
N ALA A 41 0.76 9.84 -12.46
CA ALA A 41 -0.64 9.56 -12.69
C ALA A 41 -1.57 10.34 -11.76
N LEU A 42 -1.15 10.58 -10.52
CA LEU A 42 -1.92 11.37 -9.53
C LEU A 42 -1.84 12.87 -9.78
N VAL A 43 -0.65 13.40 -10.07
CA VAL A 43 -0.43 14.85 -10.12
C VAL A 43 -0.65 15.44 -11.51
N TRP A 44 -0.75 14.60 -12.55
CA TRP A 44 -0.96 15.05 -13.94
C TRP A 44 -2.16 16.01 -14.13
N PRO A 45 -3.33 15.81 -13.49
CA PRO A 45 -4.44 16.77 -13.62
C PRO A 45 -4.09 18.16 -13.10
N LEU A 46 -3.33 18.24 -11.99
CA LEU A 46 -2.85 19.52 -11.46
C LEU A 46 -1.85 20.16 -12.42
N GLN A 47 -0.88 19.37 -12.89
CA GLN A 47 0.11 19.83 -13.86
C GLN A 47 -0.53 20.37 -15.14
N SER A 48 -1.44 19.62 -15.74
CA SER A 48 -2.12 20.01 -16.98
C SER A 48 -3.01 21.24 -16.80
N TRP A 49 -3.68 21.36 -15.65
CA TRP A 49 -4.50 22.54 -15.32
C TRP A 49 -3.64 23.80 -15.14
N LEU A 50 -2.46 23.68 -14.52
CA LEU A 50 -1.51 24.78 -14.37
C LEU A 50 -0.88 25.15 -15.71
N GLN A 51 -0.47 24.19 -16.53
CA GLN A 51 0.11 24.43 -17.87
C GLN A 51 -0.84 25.15 -18.83
N ALA A 52 -2.15 24.97 -18.64
CA ALA A 52 -3.15 25.72 -19.42
C ALA A 52 -3.20 27.23 -19.07
N ARG A 53 -2.58 27.66 -17.95
CA ARG A 53 -2.67 29.02 -17.43
C ARG A 53 -1.32 29.73 -17.27
N MET A 54 -0.21 28.98 -17.25
CA MET A 54 1.11 29.52 -17.01
C MET A 54 2.19 28.75 -17.77
N PRO A 55 3.42 29.31 -17.89
CA PRO A 55 4.54 28.61 -18.55
C PRO A 55 4.82 27.25 -17.93
N ALA A 56 5.17 26.26 -18.77
CA ALA A 56 5.35 24.87 -18.36
C ALA A 56 6.32 24.68 -17.19
N LEU A 57 7.40 25.45 -17.14
CA LEU A 57 8.39 25.41 -16.05
C LEU A 57 7.82 25.89 -14.71
N LEU A 58 6.99 26.95 -14.70
CA LEU A 58 6.32 27.42 -13.48
C LEU A 58 5.27 26.41 -13.01
N ALA A 59 4.50 25.86 -13.94
CA ALA A 59 3.53 24.80 -13.63
C ALA A 59 4.24 23.58 -13.00
N LEU A 60 5.37 23.15 -13.57
CA LEU A 60 6.19 22.07 -13.03
C LEU A 60 6.70 22.40 -11.62
N ALA A 61 7.26 23.58 -11.42
CA ALA A 61 7.79 24.00 -10.11
C ALA A 61 6.69 23.97 -9.03
N ILE A 62 5.49 24.50 -9.33
CA ILE A 62 4.37 24.51 -8.39
C ILE A 62 3.90 23.07 -8.11
N THR A 63 3.71 22.24 -9.15
CA THR A 63 3.28 20.85 -8.98
C THR A 63 4.27 20.07 -8.13
N MET A 64 5.58 20.24 -8.38
CA MET A 64 6.63 19.57 -7.59
C MET A 64 6.66 20.07 -6.15
N THR A 65 6.54 21.38 -5.92
CA THR A 65 6.48 21.95 -4.57
C THR A 65 5.29 21.40 -3.79
N VAL A 66 4.11 21.35 -4.39
CA VAL A 66 2.91 20.78 -3.76
C VAL A 66 3.09 19.28 -3.48
N THR A 67 3.62 18.53 -4.45
CA THR A 67 3.86 17.08 -4.30
C THR A 67 4.83 16.81 -3.15
N VAL A 68 5.97 17.50 -3.11
CA VAL A 68 6.98 17.34 -2.06
C VAL A 68 6.42 17.78 -0.70
N ALA A 69 5.68 18.90 -0.64
CA ALA A 69 5.06 19.36 0.60
C ALA A 69 4.06 18.34 1.16
N VAL A 70 3.21 17.75 0.32
CA VAL A 70 2.27 16.69 0.73
C VAL A 70 3.01 15.44 1.22
N CYS A 71 4.06 14.99 0.51
CA CYS A 71 4.86 13.85 0.94
C CYS A 71 5.56 14.11 2.28
N ILE A 72 6.15 15.29 2.48
CA ILE A 72 6.81 15.66 3.74
C ILE A 72 5.78 15.76 4.86
N ALA A 73 4.63 16.39 4.64
CA ALA A 73 3.57 16.50 5.65
C ALA A 73 3.07 15.12 6.08
N PHE A 74 2.81 14.23 5.12
CA PHE A 74 2.41 12.85 5.41
C PHE A 74 3.49 12.08 6.17
N ALA A 75 4.74 12.12 5.70
CA ALA A 75 5.85 11.44 6.37
C ALA A 75 6.09 11.97 7.79
N SER A 76 6.01 13.29 7.99
CA SER A 76 6.17 13.92 9.30
C SER A 76 5.06 13.53 10.27
N LEU A 77 3.80 13.49 9.79
CA LEU A 77 2.64 13.07 10.57
C LEU A 77 2.79 11.61 11.03
N VAL A 78 3.19 10.73 10.11
CA VAL A 78 3.43 9.30 10.40
C VAL A 78 4.58 9.14 11.38
N ALA A 79 5.72 9.80 11.11
CA ALA A 79 6.90 9.73 11.98
C ALA A 79 6.61 10.25 13.40
N TRP A 80 5.82 11.34 13.52
CA TRP A 80 5.38 11.87 14.80
C TRP A 80 4.55 10.83 15.57
N ALA A 81 3.55 10.21 14.94
CA ALA A 81 2.67 9.27 15.62
C ALA A 81 3.41 7.99 16.06
N PHE A 82 4.18 7.37 15.13
CA PHE A 82 4.98 6.19 15.45
C PHE A 82 6.09 6.51 16.46
N GLY A 83 6.72 7.68 16.37
CA GLY A 83 7.77 8.10 17.30
C GLY A 83 7.26 8.22 18.73
N ARG A 84 6.10 8.86 18.95
CA ARG A 84 5.51 9.00 20.28
C ARG A 84 5.12 7.66 20.89
N VAL A 85 4.44 6.82 20.13
CA VAL A 85 4.07 5.47 20.59
C VAL A 85 5.32 4.62 20.81
N GLY A 86 6.27 4.62 19.87
CA GLY A 86 7.50 3.83 19.96
C GLY A 86 8.35 4.17 21.19
N VAL A 87 8.56 5.45 21.48
CA VAL A 87 9.31 5.90 22.68
C VAL A 87 8.62 5.42 23.95
N SER A 88 7.29 5.49 24.05
CA SER A 88 6.57 5.01 25.20
C SER A 88 6.64 3.48 25.35
N LEU A 89 6.50 2.73 24.26
CA LEU A 89 6.65 1.28 24.27
C LEU A 89 8.04 0.84 24.73
N LEU A 90 9.08 1.57 24.33
CA LEU A 90 10.45 1.31 24.77
C LEU A 90 10.69 1.68 26.24
N ALA A 91 10.03 2.73 26.74
CA ALA A 91 10.14 3.14 28.14
C ALA A 91 9.49 2.12 29.10
N ASP A 92 8.40 1.48 28.67
CA ASP A 92 7.60 0.56 29.50
C ASP A 92 7.97 -0.93 29.27
N THR A 93 9.16 -1.21 28.78
CA THR A 93 9.63 -2.57 28.43
C THR A 93 9.48 -3.60 29.52
N ALA A 94 9.73 -3.22 30.77
CA ALA A 94 9.56 -4.10 31.93
C ALA A 94 8.10 -4.56 32.10
N ARG A 95 7.15 -3.71 31.77
CA ARG A 95 5.71 -3.98 31.88
C ARG A 95 5.28 -5.00 30.80
N TYR A 96 5.78 -4.87 29.58
CA TYR A 96 5.54 -5.85 28.51
C TYR A 96 6.20 -7.20 28.80
N GLN A 97 7.39 -7.22 29.42
CA GLN A 97 8.03 -8.44 29.89
C GLN A 97 7.19 -9.13 30.98
N ALA A 98 6.65 -8.36 31.93
CA ALA A 98 5.80 -8.93 32.98
C ALA A 98 4.49 -9.51 32.42
N LEU A 99 3.89 -8.88 31.39
CA LEU A 99 2.72 -9.43 30.70
C LEU A 99 3.07 -10.73 29.95
N TYR A 100 4.21 -10.77 29.31
CA TYR A 100 4.70 -11.97 28.62
C TYR A 100 4.87 -13.13 29.60
N GLN A 101 5.50 -12.89 30.77
CA GLN A 101 5.64 -13.93 31.80
C GLN A 101 4.29 -14.42 32.31
N ARG A 102 3.35 -13.51 32.62
CA ARG A 102 1.98 -13.90 33.02
C ARG A 102 1.26 -14.75 31.96
N ALA A 103 1.46 -14.44 30.68
CA ALA A 103 0.88 -15.23 29.59
C ALA A 103 1.49 -16.63 29.51
N ILE A 104 2.81 -16.76 29.72
CA ILE A 104 3.50 -18.05 29.80
C ILE A 104 2.98 -18.85 30.99
N ASP A 105 2.98 -18.27 32.18
CA ASP A 105 2.52 -18.93 33.41
C ASP A 105 1.08 -19.45 33.23
N TRP A 106 0.20 -18.65 32.62
CA TRP A 106 -1.19 -19.03 32.32
C TRP A 106 -1.31 -20.20 31.32
N LEU A 107 -0.41 -20.30 30.34
CA LEU A 107 -0.36 -21.41 29.37
C LEU A 107 0.22 -22.69 30.03
N GLU A 108 1.27 -22.54 30.84
CA GLU A 108 1.89 -23.65 31.56
C GLU A 108 0.94 -24.27 32.60
N ASP A 109 0.16 -23.47 33.31
CA ASP A 109 -0.90 -23.93 34.22
C ASP A 109 -1.97 -24.78 33.54
N ARG A 110 -2.11 -24.61 32.18
CA ARG A 110 -3.03 -25.42 31.37
C ARG A 110 -2.37 -26.59 30.65
N GLY A 111 -1.10 -26.90 30.98
CA GLY A 111 -0.37 -28.03 30.42
C GLY A 111 0.21 -27.78 29.00
N ILE A 112 0.23 -26.53 28.54
CA ILE A 112 0.85 -26.15 27.28
C ILE A 112 2.26 -25.65 27.58
N SER A 113 3.28 -26.55 27.43
CA SER A 113 4.68 -26.18 27.64
C SER A 113 5.18 -25.28 26.50
N VAL A 114 5.35 -24.01 26.76
CA VAL A 114 5.82 -23.01 25.80
C VAL A 114 7.32 -22.71 25.97
N ALA A 115 7.92 -23.22 27.04
CA ALA A 115 9.28 -22.88 27.51
C ALA A 115 10.45 -23.15 26.54
N GLY A 116 10.25 -24.00 25.52
CA GLY A 116 11.35 -24.37 24.61
C GLY A 116 11.45 -23.56 23.32
N LEU A 117 10.38 -22.90 22.88
CA LEU A 117 10.31 -22.30 21.53
C LEU A 117 10.41 -20.78 21.49
N TRP A 118 10.15 -20.09 22.60
CA TRP A 118 9.91 -18.63 22.58
C TRP A 118 10.82 -17.83 23.52
N SER A 119 11.46 -18.45 24.51
CA SER A 119 12.27 -17.73 25.50
C SER A 119 13.56 -17.12 24.96
N GLU A 120 14.13 -17.69 23.90
CA GLU A 120 15.34 -17.16 23.26
C GLU A 120 15.08 -16.04 22.25
N HIS A 121 13.86 -15.94 21.69
CA HIS A 121 13.56 -15.04 20.59
C HIS A 121 12.75 -13.79 20.97
N PHE A 122 12.07 -13.78 22.11
CA PHE A 122 11.27 -12.64 22.58
C PHE A 122 12.04 -11.77 23.57
N ASN A 123 13.18 -11.28 23.16
CA ASN A 123 13.93 -10.29 23.91
C ASN A 123 13.52 -8.88 23.41
N VAL A 124 13.18 -7.95 24.32
CA VAL A 124 12.89 -6.55 23.99
C VAL A 124 14.01 -5.90 23.17
N GLY A 125 15.22 -6.45 23.24
CA GLY A 125 16.33 -6.11 22.33
C GLY A 125 15.97 -6.18 20.84
N TRP A 126 15.02 -7.05 20.43
CA TRP A 126 14.52 -7.08 19.06
C TRP A 126 13.84 -5.76 18.64
N LEU A 127 13.01 -5.17 19.52
CA LEU A 127 12.36 -3.87 19.28
C LEU A 127 13.41 -2.74 19.18
N VAL A 128 14.41 -2.74 20.06
CA VAL A 128 15.50 -1.77 20.00
C VAL A 128 16.34 -1.94 18.75
N HIS A 129 16.63 -3.19 18.38
CA HIS A 129 17.35 -3.52 17.17
C HIS A 129 16.58 -3.11 15.91
N TRP A 130 15.26 -3.32 15.89
CA TRP A 130 14.37 -2.92 14.81
C TRP A 130 14.27 -1.39 14.69
N ALA A 131 14.15 -0.67 15.80
CA ALA A 131 14.22 0.79 15.83
C ALA A 131 15.56 1.33 15.33
N GLY A 132 16.67 0.68 15.71
CA GLY A 132 18.01 1.00 15.20
C GLY A 132 18.20 0.76 13.72
N GLN A 133 17.59 -0.32 13.19
CA GLN A 133 17.62 -0.60 11.74
C GLN A 133 16.83 0.46 10.93
N ILE A 134 15.73 1.00 11.46
CA ILE A 134 14.98 2.09 10.82
C ILE A 134 15.89 3.33 10.69
N THR A 135 16.61 3.66 11.74
CA THR A 135 17.52 4.81 11.75
C THR A 135 18.70 4.63 10.77
N GLY A 136 19.24 3.42 10.66
CA GLY A 136 20.32 3.09 9.72
C GLY A 136 19.91 3.12 8.24
N ARG A 137 18.61 3.02 7.93
CA ARG A 137 18.08 3.05 6.55
C ARG A 137 17.74 4.45 6.03
N VAL A 138 17.93 5.50 6.81
CA VAL A 138 17.59 6.89 6.42
C VAL A 138 18.30 7.28 5.12
N ASN A 139 19.57 6.94 4.95
CA ASN A 139 20.34 7.30 3.76
C ASN A 139 19.81 6.59 2.49
N THR A 140 19.47 5.32 2.60
CA THR A 140 18.88 4.53 1.49
C THR A 140 17.49 5.06 1.13
N THR A 141 16.70 5.44 2.12
CA THR A 141 15.37 6.03 1.91
C THR A 141 15.46 7.40 1.24
N LEU A 142 16.44 8.22 1.62
CA LEU A 142 16.66 9.54 1.01
C LEU A 142 17.03 9.40 -0.47
N SER A 143 17.98 8.52 -0.79
CA SER A 143 18.39 8.23 -2.18
C SER A 143 17.21 7.73 -3.02
N PHE A 144 16.39 6.84 -2.48
CA PHE A 144 15.17 6.34 -3.13
C PHE A 144 14.22 7.49 -3.51
N TRP A 145 13.93 8.39 -2.56
CA TRP A 145 13.04 9.53 -2.81
C TRP A 145 13.63 10.53 -3.80
N LEU A 146 14.93 10.79 -3.75
CA LEU A 146 15.61 11.68 -4.71
C LEU A 146 15.50 11.14 -6.14
N ILE A 147 15.74 9.84 -6.33
CA ILE A 147 15.62 9.18 -7.63
C ILE A 147 14.16 9.19 -8.10
N ALA A 148 13.21 8.88 -7.23
CA ALA A 148 11.78 8.93 -7.57
C ALA A 148 11.35 10.34 -7.99
N LEU A 149 11.73 11.38 -7.26
CA LEU A 149 11.42 12.76 -7.61
C LEU A 149 12.07 13.19 -8.93
N LEU A 150 13.30 12.76 -9.18
CA LEU A 150 13.97 13.00 -10.47
C LEU A 150 13.16 12.37 -11.63
N TYR A 151 12.71 11.13 -11.48
CA TYR A 151 11.85 10.48 -12.48
C TYR A 151 10.50 11.18 -12.64
N VAL A 152 9.91 11.72 -11.56
CA VAL A 152 8.67 12.51 -11.63
C VAL A 152 8.89 13.78 -12.44
N ILE A 153 9.99 14.53 -12.17
CA ILE A 153 10.31 15.76 -12.89
C ILE A 153 10.49 15.47 -14.38
N LEU A 154 11.37 14.51 -14.71
CA LEU A 154 11.65 14.15 -16.10
C LEU A 154 10.39 13.62 -16.79
N GLY A 155 9.64 12.74 -16.13
CA GLY A 155 8.42 12.19 -16.67
C GLY A 155 7.35 13.25 -16.95
N LEU A 156 7.13 14.20 -16.02
CA LEU A 156 6.18 15.32 -16.24
C LEU A 156 6.59 16.23 -17.41
N MET A 157 7.89 16.40 -17.64
CA MET A 157 8.39 17.18 -18.77
C MET A 157 8.21 16.44 -20.11
N GLU A 158 8.27 15.11 -20.10
CA GLU A 158 8.29 14.28 -21.31
C GLU A 158 6.91 13.73 -21.72
N VAL A 159 5.87 13.81 -20.87
CA VAL A 159 4.55 13.19 -21.14
C VAL A 159 4.00 13.61 -22.51
N ASP A 160 4.02 14.91 -22.82
CA ASP A 160 3.47 15.43 -24.08
C ASP A 160 4.33 15.04 -25.29
N ASP A 161 5.66 14.99 -25.11
CA ASP A 161 6.58 14.54 -26.14
C ASP A 161 6.46 13.05 -26.42
N LEU A 162 6.36 12.23 -25.38
CA LEU A 162 6.13 10.79 -25.52
C LEU A 162 4.81 10.51 -26.25
N ARG A 163 3.75 11.27 -25.94
CA ARG A 163 2.48 11.18 -26.63
C ARG A 163 2.60 11.49 -28.11
N ARG A 164 3.29 12.59 -28.45
CA ARG A 164 3.55 12.97 -29.85
C ARG A 164 4.40 11.92 -30.59
N ARG A 165 5.47 11.46 -29.96
CA ARG A 165 6.33 10.39 -30.54
C ARG A 165 5.58 9.09 -30.71
N ALA A 166 4.77 8.66 -29.74
CA ALA A 166 3.96 7.46 -29.88
C ALA A 166 3.02 7.53 -31.08
N GLN A 167 2.38 8.69 -31.32
CA GLN A 167 1.52 8.90 -32.48
C GLN A 167 2.27 8.95 -33.82
N ALA A 168 3.52 9.47 -33.81
CA ALA A 168 4.31 9.64 -35.03
C ALA A 168 5.04 8.36 -35.48
N TYR A 169 5.55 7.56 -34.52
CA TYR A 169 6.46 6.44 -34.83
C TYR A 169 5.85 5.05 -34.64
N LEU A 170 4.77 4.92 -33.82
CA LEU A 170 4.12 3.63 -33.64
C LEU A 170 3.02 3.39 -34.70
N ARG A 171 2.73 2.10 -34.95
CA ARG A 171 1.54 1.73 -35.73
C ARG A 171 0.29 2.31 -35.04
N PRO A 172 -0.69 2.81 -35.82
CA PRO A 172 -1.87 3.47 -35.26
C PRO A 172 -2.59 2.66 -34.18
N GLU A 173 -2.68 1.35 -34.35
CA GLU A 173 -3.29 0.45 -33.37
C GLU A 173 -2.46 0.36 -32.08
N THR A 174 -1.15 0.22 -32.18
CA THR A 174 -0.23 0.16 -31.03
C THR A 174 -0.23 1.51 -30.29
N ALA A 175 -0.18 2.62 -31.00
CA ALA A 175 -0.26 3.96 -30.42
C ALA A 175 -1.59 4.16 -29.68
N ARG A 176 -2.70 3.71 -30.25
CA ARG A 176 -4.02 3.77 -29.61
C ARG A 176 -4.05 2.96 -28.32
N ILE A 177 -3.61 1.70 -28.35
CA ILE A 177 -3.58 0.82 -27.17
C ILE A 177 -2.74 1.47 -26.07
N LEU A 178 -1.54 1.96 -26.38
CA LEU A 178 -0.64 2.58 -25.41
C LEU A 178 -1.25 3.84 -24.79
N LEU A 179 -1.76 4.75 -25.61
CA LEU A 179 -2.28 6.03 -25.13
C LEU A 179 -3.62 5.88 -24.40
N GLN A 180 -4.52 5.05 -24.89
CA GLN A 180 -5.80 4.77 -24.22
C GLN A 180 -5.58 3.96 -22.94
N GLY A 181 -4.72 2.93 -22.98
CA GLY A 181 -4.37 2.13 -21.83
C GLY A 181 -3.72 2.95 -20.71
N SER A 182 -2.76 3.84 -21.04
CA SER A 182 -2.13 4.71 -20.03
C SER A 182 -3.11 5.74 -19.46
N ALA A 183 -3.95 6.35 -20.29
CA ALA A 183 -4.98 7.28 -19.82
C ALA A 183 -6.00 6.58 -18.91
N ALA A 184 -6.51 5.41 -19.31
CA ALA A 184 -7.44 4.61 -18.50
C ALA A 184 -6.80 4.16 -17.18
N THR A 185 -5.53 3.73 -17.21
CA THR A 185 -4.76 3.37 -16.01
C THR A 185 -4.66 4.56 -15.05
N ALA A 186 -4.29 5.73 -15.55
CA ALA A 186 -4.18 6.93 -14.71
C ALA A 186 -5.53 7.32 -14.07
N VAL A 187 -6.65 7.18 -14.79
CA VAL A 187 -8.00 7.42 -14.24
C VAL A 187 -8.30 6.42 -13.11
N LYS A 188 -8.05 5.13 -13.33
CA LYS A 188 -8.30 4.08 -12.33
C LYS A 188 -7.41 4.23 -11.09
N ILE A 189 -6.12 4.57 -11.28
CA ILE A 189 -5.19 4.83 -10.16
C ILE A 189 -5.67 6.01 -9.31
N ARG A 190 -6.10 7.12 -9.93
CA ARG A 190 -6.66 8.27 -9.20
C ARG A 190 -7.92 7.88 -8.42
N LYS A 191 -8.84 7.17 -9.06
CA LYS A 191 -10.06 6.71 -8.38
C LYS A 191 -9.75 5.77 -7.21
N TYR A 192 -8.80 4.85 -7.39
CA TYR A 192 -8.31 3.99 -6.32
C TYR A 192 -7.75 4.80 -5.16
N MET A 193 -6.90 5.79 -5.43
CA MET A 193 -6.30 6.63 -4.38
C MET A 193 -7.32 7.55 -3.69
N GLU A 194 -8.29 8.06 -4.44
CA GLU A 194 -9.40 8.84 -3.87
C GLU A 194 -10.19 8.01 -2.86
N VAL A 195 -10.64 6.82 -3.27
CA VAL A 195 -11.36 5.90 -2.38
C VAL A 195 -10.50 5.49 -1.19
N ARG A 196 -9.25 5.10 -1.44
CA ARG A 196 -8.34 4.65 -0.40
C ARG A 196 -8.05 5.77 0.62
N THR A 197 -7.86 7.00 0.17
CA THR A 197 -7.67 8.16 1.06
C THR A 197 -8.93 8.42 1.89
N LEU A 198 -10.11 8.41 1.26
CA LEU A 198 -11.36 8.60 1.98
C LEU A 198 -11.57 7.52 3.06
N MET A 199 -11.34 6.25 2.72
CA MET A 199 -11.45 5.15 3.68
C MET A 199 -10.41 5.24 4.78
N SER A 200 -9.18 5.66 4.44
CA SER A 200 -8.11 5.87 5.42
C SER A 200 -8.46 6.98 6.42
N VAL A 201 -9.00 8.11 5.95
CA VAL A 201 -9.49 9.19 6.83
C VAL A 201 -10.62 8.68 7.72
N ALA A 202 -11.61 7.98 7.15
CA ALA A 202 -12.72 7.43 7.92
C ALA A 202 -12.23 6.46 9.01
N THR A 203 -11.34 5.52 8.65
CA THR A 203 -10.75 4.56 9.60
C THR A 203 -9.96 5.29 10.69
N GLY A 204 -9.09 6.23 10.31
CA GLY A 204 -8.28 6.99 11.25
C GLY A 204 -9.13 7.79 12.26
N VAL A 205 -10.18 8.45 11.78
CA VAL A 205 -11.11 9.20 12.64
C VAL A 205 -11.86 8.26 13.59
N LEU A 206 -12.40 7.14 13.08
CA LEU A 206 -13.15 6.18 13.87
C LEU A 206 -12.28 5.50 14.95
N VAL A 207 -11.04 5.10 14.57
CA VAL A 207 -10.08 4.50 15.51
C VAL A 207 -9.65 5.52 16.57
N GLY A 208 -9.31 6.75 16.16
CA GLY A 208 -8.92 7.80 17.10
C GLY A 208 -10.05 8.18 18.06
N LEU A 209 -11.27 8.32 17.54
CA LEU A 209 -12.46 8.61 18.37
C LEU A 209 -12.76 7.47 19.35
N PHE A 210 -12.72 6.22 18.87
CA PHE A 210 -12.90 5.05 19.73
C PHE A 210 -11.83 5.02 20.83
N ALA A 211 -10.56 5.18 20.48
CA ALA A 211 -9.46 5.19 21.43
C ALA A 211 -9.60 6.30 22.48
N TRP A 212 -10.07 7.48 22.07
CA TRP A 212 -10.35 8.60 22.97
C TRP A 212 -11.50 8.28 23.95
N VAL A 213 -12.63 7.77 23.44
CA VAL A 213 -13.80 7.41 24.26
C VAL A 213 -13.48 6.26 25.22
N ALA A 214 -12.68 5.28 24.77
CA ALA A 214 -12.21 4.17 25.59
C ALA A 214 -11.15 4.57 26.63
N GLY A 215 -10.67 5.82 26.61
CA GLY A 215 -9.61 6.30 27.51
C GLY A 215 -8.24 5.69 27.23
N LEU A 216 -7.99 5.20 26.01
CA LEU A 216 -6.69 4.67 25.63
C LEU A 216 -5.65 5.78 25.52
N HIS A 217 -4.46 5.53 26.04
CA HIS A 217 -3.31 6.39 25.79
C HIS A 217 -3.02 6.48 24.28
N PHE A 218 -2.54 7.63 23.83
CA PHE A 218 -2.18 7.87 22.42
C PHE A 218 -3.35 7.78 21.44
N ALA A 219 -4.56 8.20 21.85
CA ALA A 219 -5.77 8.10 21.01
C ALA A 219 -5.61 8.76 19.63
N LEU A 220 -5.00 9.96 19.57
CA LEU A 220 -4.75 10.67 18.32
C LEU A 220 -3.71 9.95 17.47
N GLU A 221 -2.64 9.46 18.08
CA GLU A 221 -1.58 8.72 17.43
C GLU A 221 -2.10 7.43 16.82
N TRP A 222 -2.98 6.70 17.52
CA TRP A 222 -3.64 5.50 16.96
C TRP A 222 -4.51 5.82 15.77
N GLY A 223 -5.22 6.94 15.79
CA GLY A 223 -5.98 7.43 14.65
C GLY A 223 -5.09 7.71 13.44
N VAL A 224 -3.96 8.40 13.64
CA VAL A 224 -2.98 8.69 12.58
C VAL A 224 -2.32 7.41 12.05
N ILE A 225 -1.94 6.50 12.94
CA ILE A 225 -1.35 5.21 12.55
C ILE A 225 -2.35 4.39 11.73
N ALA A 226 -3.61 4.31 12.17
CA ALA A 226 -4.65 3.62 11.43
C ALA A 226 -4.90 4.26 10.06
N PHE A 227 -4.94 5.60 9.98
CA PHE A 227 -5.01 6.34 8.72
C PHE A 227 -3.87 5.97 7.77
N ALA A 228 -2.62 6.01 8.25
CA ALA A 228 -1.45 5.75 7.44
C ALA A 228 -1.35 4.29 6.98
N LEU A 229 -1.58 3.35 7.90
CA LEU A 229 -1.48 1.92 7.60
C LEU A 229 -2.61 1.44 6.70
N ASN A 230 -3.77 2.06 6.74
CA ASN A 230 -4.91 1.68 5.91
C ASN A 230 -4.64 1.80 4.40
N TYR A 231 -3.60 2.52 3.96
CA TYR A 231 -3.17 2.51 2.56
C TYR A 231 -2.64 1.14 2.10
N ILE A 232 -2.20 0.28 3.01
CA ILE A 232 -1.70 -1.07 2.70
C ILE A 232 -2.80 -2.08 3.03
N PRO A 233 -3.46 -2.69 2.02
CA PRO A 233 -4.52 -3.65 2.25
C PRO A 233 -4.07 -4.83 3.12
N PHE A 234 -4.95 -5.35 3.94
CA PHE A 234 -4.78 -6.48 4.86
C PHE A 234 -3.74 -6.27 5.95
N ILE A 235 -2.50 -5.89 5.62
CA ILE A 235 -1.41 -5.67 6.58
C ILE A 235 -1.73 -4.47 7.47
N GLY A 236 -2.20 -3.38 6.87
CA GLY A 236 -2.52 -2.15 7.59
C GLY A 236 -3.55 -2.33 8.69
N PRO A 237 -4.75 -2.82 8.38
CA PRO A 237 -5.79 -3.12 9.38
C PRO A 237 -5.31 -4.03 10.50
N PHE A 238 -4.56 -5.09 10.18
CA PHE A 238 -4.02 -6.01 11.19
C PHE A 238 -3.08 -5.30 12.18
N VAL A 239 -2.11 -4.55 11.67
CA VAL A 239 -1.15 -3.80 12.51
C VAL A 239 -1.85 -2.71 13.31
N ALA A 240 -2.82 -2.00 12.69
CA ALA A 240 -3.58 -0.93 13.33
C ALA A 240 -4.51 -1.41 14.46
N THR A 241 -4.85 -2.70 14.52
CA THR A 241 -5.63 -3.27 15.63
C THR A 241 -4.74 -3.92 16.69
N LEU A 242 -3.65 -4.56 16.29
CA LEU A 242 -2.77 -5.29 17.20
C LEU A 242 -2.09 -4.38 18.22
N PHE A 243 -1.44 -3.31 17.78
CA PHE A 243 -0.66 -2.46 18.70
C PHE A 243 -1.50 -1.70 19.75
N PRO A 244 -2.65 -1.06 19.41
CA PRO A 244 -3.51 -0.46 20.41
C PRO A 244 -4.04 -1.48 21.41
N THR A 245 -4.30 -2.73 20.99
CA THR A 245 -4.72 -3.82 21.88
C THR A 245 -3.63 -4.17 22.89
N LEU A 246 -2.36 -4.26 22.45
CA LEU A 246 -1.24 -4.51 23.35
C LEU A 246 -1.07 -3.37 24.37
N VAL A 247 -1.24 -2.12 23.95
CA VAL A 247 -1.23 -0.98 24.88
C VAL A 247 -2.40 -1.03 25.85
N ALA A 248 -3.61 -1.38 25.39
CA ALA A 248 -4.75 -1.55 26.25
C ALA A 248 -4.53 -2.61 27.35
N MET A 249 -3.88 -3.73 26.98
CA MET A 249 -3.55 -4.81 27.91
C MET A 249 -2.61 -4.34 29.04
N THR A 250 -1.63 -3.48 28.72
CA THR A 250 -0.74 -2.90 29.74
C THR A 250 -1.41 -1.78 30.53
N GLN A 251 -2.24 -0.96 29.89
CA GLN A 251 -2.84 0.22 30.50
C GLN A 251 -3.92 -0.14 31.49
N PHE A 252 -4.83 -1.04 31.15
CA PHE A 252 -5.98 -1.40 31.97
C PHE A 252 -5.72 -2.59 32.90
N GLU A 253 -4.58 -3.27 32.77
CA GLU A 253 -4.22 -4.46 33.55
C GLU A 253 -5.30 -5.56 33.54
N SER A 254 -6.17 -5.55 32.50
CA SER A 254 -7.33 -6.42 32.33
C SER A 254 -7.33 -6.99 30.92
N TRP A 255 -7.40 -8.29 30.84
CA TRP A 255 -7.48 -8.97 29.53
C TRP A 255 -8.86 -8.75 28.89
N GLU A 256 -9.93 -8.59 29.68
CA GLU A 256 -11.27 -8.29 29.19
C GLU A 256 -11.32 -6.95 28.47
N ALA A 257 -10.67 -5.93 29.04
CA ALA A 257 -10.56 -4.62 28.42
C ALA A 257 -9.77 -4.69 27.11
N ALA A 258 -8.64 -5.45 27.06
CA ALA A 258 -7.87 -5.64 25.84
C ALA A 258 -8.67 -6.36 24.76
N VAL A 259 -9.41 -7.42 25.12
CA VAL A 259 -10.31 -8.11 24.18
C VAL A 259 -11.41 -7.18 23.68
N GLY A 260 -12.01 -6.38 24.56
CA GLY A 260 -12.98 -5.37 24.17
C GLY A 260 -12.43 -4.37 23.15
N VAL A 261 -11.24 -3.84 23.39
CA VAL A 261 -10.53 -2.95 22.45
C VAL A 261 -10.26 -3.66 21.13
N PHE A 262 -9.74 -4.89 21.15
CA PHE A 262 -9.48 -5.68 19.95
C PHE A 262 -10.74 -5.90 19.11
N VAL A 263 -11.83 -6.32 19.77
CA VAL A 263 -13.11 -6.56 19.08
C VAL A 263 -13.66 -5.28 18.46
N CYS A 264 -13.69 -4.17 19.22
CA CYS A 264 -14.19 -2.90 18.71
C CYS A 264 -13.35 -2.37 17.53
N LEU A 265 -12.03 -2.44 17.62
CA LEU A 265 -11.15 -2.02 16.50
C LEU A 265 -11.36 -2.90 15.27
N ASN A 266 -11.51 -4.23 15.44
CA ASN A 266 -11.81 -5.12 14.31
C ASN A 266 -13.19 -4.87 13.71
N ILE A 267 -14.20 -4.52 14.51
CA ILE A 267 -15.51 -4.10 13.99
C ILE A 267 -15.37 -2.84 13.14
N ILE A 268 -14.61 -1.84 13.58
CA ILE A 268 -14.34 -0.62 12.79
C ILE A 268 -13.68 -1.00 11.45
N GLN A 269 -12.62 -1.81 11.48
CA GLN A 269 -11.92 -2.25 10.28
C GLN A 269 -12.83 -3.05 9.33
N PHE A 270 -13.66 -3.95 9.89
CA PHE A 270 -14.61 -4.73 9.11
C PHE A 270 -15.68 -3.84 8.46
N VAL A 271 -16.28 -2.92 9.23
CA VAL A 271 -17.33 -2.02 8.71
C VAL A 271 -16.78 -1.13 7.61
N VAL A 272 -15.61 -0.52 7.81
CA VAL A 272 -15.01 0.36 6.80
C VAL A 272 -14.55 -0.45 5.58
N GLY A 273 -13.78 -1.52 5.77
CA GLY A 273 -13.13 -2.26 4.69
C GLY A 273 -14.08 -3.21 3.94
N SER A 274 -15.00 -3.88 4.65
CA SER A 274 -15.86 -4.91 4.02
C SER A 274 -17.24 -4.40 3.64
N TYR A 275 -17.72 -3.29 4.23
CA TYR A 275 -19.06 -2.78 3.99
C TYR A 275 -19.08 -1.41 3.29
N ILE A 276 -18.28 -0.45 3.74
CA ILE A 276 -18.28 0.92 3.20
C ILE A 276 -17.41 0.98 1.93
N GLU A 277 -16.19 0.45 1.98
CA GLU A 277 -15.24 0.52 0.87
C GLU A 277 -15.80 -0.06 -0.45
N PRO A 278 -16.42 -1.26 -0.50
CA PRO A 278 -16.98 -1.78 -1.75
C PRO A 278 -18.08 -0.91 -2.35
N ARG A 279 -18.88 -0.24 -1.50
CA ARG A 279 -19.96 0.65 -1.95
C ARG A 279 -19.43 1.95 -2.56
N VAL A 280 -18.33 2.46 -2.04
CA VAL A 280 -17.68 3.68 -2.52
C VAL A 280 -16.81 3.40 -3.75
N SER A 281 -16.14 2.25 -3.79
CA SER A 281 -15.26 1.84 -4.90
C SER A 281 -16.04 1.59 -6.20
N GLY A 282 -17.23 1.00 -6.11
CA GLY A 282 -18.03 0.61 -7.27
C GLY A 282 -17.34 -0.44 -8.16
N ALA A 283 -17.96 -0.75 -9.31
CA ALA A 283 -17.48 -1.75 -10.26
C ALA A 283 -16.15 -1.39 -10.95
N MET A 284 -15.78 -0.11 -10.99
CA MET A 284 -14.57 0.35 -11.71
C MET A 284 -13.26 -0.17 -11.13
N LEU A 285 -13.25 -0.52 -9.83
CA LEU A 285 -12.09 -1.05 -9.12
C LEU A 285 -12.27 -2.52 -8.70
N ALA A 286 -13.28 -3.20 -9.27
CA ALA A 286 -13.55 -4.59 -8.96
C ALA A 286 -12.36 -5.47 -9.37
N MET A 287 -11.60 -5.91 -8.38
CA MET A 287 -10.55 -6.91 -8.51
C MET A 287 -10.84 -8.04 -7.52
N SER A 288 -10.42 -9.26 -7.88
CA SER A 288 -10.52 -10.38 -6.94
C SER A 288 -9.70 -10.07 -5.67
N PRO A 289 -10.26 -10.26 -4.45
CA PRO A 289 -9.50 -10.08 -3.20
C PRO A 289 -8.22 -10.91 -3.16
N THR A 290 -8.22 -12.10 -3.77
CA THR A 290 -7.04 -12.96 -3.89
C THR A 290 -5.94 -12.29 -4.72
N VAL A 291 -6.31 -11.62 -5.81
CA VAL A 291 -5.36 -10.88 -6.66
C VAL A 291 -4.77 -9.69 -5.91
N VAL A 292 -5.60 -8.97 -5.15
CA VAL A 292 -5.12 -7.86 -4.30
C VAL A 292 -4.15 -8.37 -3.24
N LEU A 293 -4.48 -9.48 -2.57
CA LEU A 293 -3.62 -10.11 -1.56
C LEU A 293 -2.28 -10.54 -2.17
N LEU A 294 -2.34 -11.26 -3.31
CA LEU A 294 -1.13 -11.68 -4.03
C LEU A 294 -0.29 -10.48 -4.45
N ALA A 295 -0.91 -9.41 -4.95
CA ALA A 295 -0.22 -8.19 -5.32
C ALA A 295 0.55 -7.59 -4.14
N VAL A 296 -0.13 -7.41 -2.99
CA VAL A 296 0.50 -6.84 -1.79
C VAL A 296 1.68 -7.69 -1.36
N PHE A 297 1.54 -9.02 -1.23
CA PHE A 297 2.64 -9.89 -0.79
C PHE A 297 3.77 -9.98 -1.81
N LEU A 298 3.47 -10.12 -3.10
CA LEU A 298 4.49 -10.20 -4.14
C LEU A 298 5.33 -8.91 -4.20
N TRP A 299 4.68 -7.75 -4.25
CA TRP A 299 5.39 -6.49 -4.34
C TRP A 299 6.09 -6.11 -3.02
N THR A 300 5.55 -6.54 -1.88
CA THR A 300 6.26 -6.43 -0.58
C THR A 300 7.55 -7.25 -0.59
N TYR A 301 7.50 -8.47 -1.11
CA TYR A 301 8.68 -9.32 -1.24
C TYR A 301 9.74 -8.70 -2.18
N LEU A 302 9.31 -8.12 -3.31
CA LEU A 302 10.21 -7.54 -4.29
C LEU A 302 10.82 -6.20 -3.84
N TRP A 303 10.01 -5.30 -3.27
CA TRP A 303 10.38 -3.90 -3.01
C TRP A 303 10.06 -3.42 -1.58
N GLY A 304 9.80 -4.34 -0.65
CA GLY A 304 9.51 -3.99 0.75
C GLY A 304 8.25 -3.16 0.92
N LEU A 305 8.28 -2.23 1.86
CA LEU A 305 7.13 -1.39 2.24
C LEU A 305 6.58 -0.55 1.06
N PHE A 306 7.46 -0.04 0.21
CA PHE A 306 7.04 0.69 -1.00
C PHE A 306 6.29 -0.21 -1.97
N GLY A 307 6.75 -1.45 -2.13
CA GLY A 307 6.05 -2.46 -2.92
C GLY A 307 4.66 -2.78 -2.37
N ALA A 308 4.52 -2.91 -1.05
CA ALA A 308 3.21 -3.09 -0.40
C ALA A 308 2.23 -1.96 -0.74
N PHE A 309 2.71 -0.72 -0.75
CA PHE A 309 1.89 0.46 -1.03
C PHE A 309 1.48 0.56 -2.51
N ILE A 310 2.42 0.35 -3.45
CA ILE A 310 2.16 0.52 -4.89
C ILE A 310 1.74 -0.78 -5.59
N GLY A 311 1.73 -1.92 -4.90
CA GLY A 311 1.43 -3.22 -5.49
C GLY A 311 0.06 -3.29 -6.16
N VAL A 312 -0.97 -2.76 -5.50
CA VAL A 312 -2.33 -2.69 -6.08
C VAL A 312 -2.39 -1.75 -7.28
N PRO A 313 -1.87 -0.51 -7.25
CA PRO A 313 -1.73 0.34 -8.44
C PRO A 313 -1.03 -0.33 -9.62
N ILE A 314 0.02 -1.11 -9.37
CA ILE A 314 0.73 -1.84 -10.45
C ILE A 314 -0.20 -2.89 -11.08
N VAL A 315 -0.93 -3.66 -10.28
CA VAL A 315 -1.88 -4.64 -10.81
C VAL A 315 -3.03 -3.95 -11.56
N ILE A 316 -3.53 -2.82 -11.06
CA ILE A 316 -4.51 -1.99 -11.80
C ILE A 316 -3.95 -1.62 -13.19
N ALA A 317 -2.68 -1.20 -13.26
CA ALA A 317 -2.04 -0.88 -14.53
C ALA A 317 -1.97 -2.11 -15.44
N ILE A 318 -1.47 -3.24 -14.95
CA ILE A 318 -1.35 -4.49 -15.72
C ILE A 318 -2.72 -4.93 -16.26
N VAL A 319 -3.73 -5.03 -15.40
CA VAL A 319 -5.09 -5.46 -15.78
C VAL A 319 -5.70 -4.50 -16.80
N THR A 320 -5.50 -3.20 -16.61
CA THR A 320 -6.03 -2.19 -17.53
C THR A 320 -5.37 -2.27 -18.91
N PHE A 321 -4.05 -2.44 -18.98
CA PHE A 321 -3.36 -2.64 -20.27
C PHE A 321 -3.76 -3.96 -20.94
N CYS A 322 -3.89 -5.05 -20.17
CA CYS A 322 -4.37 -6.33 -20.69
C CYS A 322 -5.78 -6.22 -21.28
N ALA A 323 -6.67 -5.44 -20.66
CA ALA A 323 -8.04 -5.21 -21.15
C ALA A 323 -8.09 -4.46 -22.50
N HIS A 324 -7.08 -3.62 -22.80
CA HIS A 324 -7.01 -2.86 -24.05
C HIS A 324 -6.34 -3.61 -25.21
N HIS A 325 -5.70 -4.77 -24.93
CA HIS A 325 -5.03 -5.55 -25.94
C HIS A 325 -5.79 -6.85 -26.24
N PRO A 326 -6.18 -7.13 -27.49
CA PRO A 326 -7.05 -8.29 -27.82
C PRO A 326 -6.51 -9.64 -27.34
N SER A 327 -5.19 -9.87 -27.48
CA SER A 327 -4.55 -11.15 -27.13
C SER A 327 -4.39 -11.38 -25.63
N SER A 328 -4.48 -10.34 -24.78
CA SER A 328 -4.30 -10.43 -23.33
C SER A 328 -5.57 -10.11 -22.53
N ARG A 329 -6.69 -9.85 -23.21
CA ARG A 329 -7.96 -9.52 -22.56
C ARG A 329 -8.43 -10.61 -21.58
N TRP A 330 -8.18 -11.87 -21.90
CA TRP A 330 -8.49 -12.99 -21.02
C TRP A 330 -7.80 -12.89 -19.64
N ILE A 331 -6.60 -12.27 -19.56
CA ILE A 331 -5.90 -12.02 -18.30
C ILE A 331 -6.68 -10.99 -17.47
N ALA A 332 -7.16 -9.94 -18.13
CA ALA A 332 -7.97 -8.91 -17.46
C ALA A 332 -9.29 -9.52 -16.94
N ASP A 333 -9.92 -10.38 -17.71
CA ASP A 333 -11.17 -11.06 -17.33
C ASP A 333 -10.94 -12.05 -16.17
N LEU A 334 -9.77 -12.71 -16.13
CA LEU A 334 -9.39 -13.65 -15.07
C LEU A 334 -9.03 -12.94 -13.75
N LEU A 335 -8.30 -11.82 -13.83
CA LEU A 335 -7.83 -11.07 -12.66
C LEU A 335 -8.88 -10.04 -12.18
N GLY A 336 -9.86 -9.71 -13.01
CA GLY A 336 -10.99 -8.86 -12.68
C GLY A 336 -11.85 -9.45 -11.58
N GLY A 337 -12.69 -8.60 -10.98
CA GLY A 337 -13.72 -9.02 -10.02
C GLY A 337 -14.84 -9.82 -10.70
N PRO A 338 -15.81 -10.32 -9.91
CA PRO A 338 -16.92 -11.09 -10.45
C PRO A 338 -17.63 -10.29 -11.56
N VAL A 339 -17.79 -10.97 -12.70
CA VAL A 339 -18.49 -10.43 -13.88
C VAL A 339 -19.95 -10.17 -13.48
N GLU A 340 -20.40 -8.94 -13.59
CA GLU A 340 -21.81 -8.62 -13.34
C GLU A 340 -22.67 -9.41 -14.34
N LYS A 341 -23.72 -10.08 -13.84
CA LYS A 341 -24.61 -10.92 -14.68
C LYS A 341 -25.19 -10.19 -15.91
N ASN A 342 -25.18 -8.86 -15.91
CA ASN A 342 -25.63 -8.03 -17.03
C ASN A 342 -24.65 -8.03 -18.22
N ASP A 343 -23.37 -8.32 -18.01
CA ASP A 343 -22.38 -8.35 -19.11
C ASP A 343 -22.41 -9.67 -19.86
N LEU A 344 -22.84 -10.76 -19.19
CA LEU A 344 -23.05 -12.07 -19.85
C LEU A 344 -24.29 -12.11 -20.76
N ALA A 345 -25.21 -11.16 -20.59
CA ALA A 345 -26.38 -11.04 -21.44
C ALA A 345 -26.14 -10.21 -22.72
N ARG A 346 -24.97 -9.57 -22.84
CA ARG A 346 -24.58 -8.72 -23.98
C ARG A 346 -23.48 -9.36 -24.86
N ALA A 347 -22.98 -10.52 -24.51
CA ALA A 347 -22.04 -11.34 -25.28
C ALA A 347 -22.77 -12.48 -26.01
#